data_4a6202a74669b108ed5221a91351767a
#
_entry.id   4a6202a74669b108ed5221a91351767a
#
_cell.length_a   1.000
_cell.length_b   1.000
_cell.length_c   1.000
_cell.angle_alpha   90.00
_cell.angle_beta   90.00
_cell.angle_gamma   90.00
#
_symmetry.space_group_name_H-M   'P 1'
#
loop_
_entity.id
_entity.type
_entity.pdbx_description
1 polymer ?
#
loop_
_entity_poly.entity_id
_entity_poly.type
_entity_poly.pdbx_seq_one_letter_code
_entity_poly.pdbx_strand_id
1 'polypeptide(L)'
;PVAMVQLDNELAGIHTWSGTLDYNEETMGFFREDGLYPRFMKERYKSIEKVNEAYGTRFAAFTDIDPRAINLSGRAKARAEKDYHDFYCRHLAVYARQLLLWLREFGIDVPVTANAANAYLLNYLKELSDEMKDEKFFIGFDNYYALDVNWANFHPTPKWYMKTLYAADAMRAMGYPFTVLEMELGSYADIPPVLPEDLRQWYMLNLGLGMKGVSYYIFAGGANPEFSGMTTDVYDFQAPVSSDGKIRKSYQTLKKFNLFMKENEWLLGTERIASVQVGVEWQTMRGNDYAVHAGVPNTTEAEDRLIKCLSFSLFSSKYSHRFVELTGELDTEKPLLVMSPDTMSQRAQQNVADFIERGGMVYILSALPSLDESFAPCTLLRDYLGQIEEVKNPSLNPAVLIGGERVFYVTCPNALARIPDGAEAFATDGDGKYTLGFKMDKGKGKVYYLGGHWRTTDAVQVRALEKVLADLGAEPCVEHSNPSVYATVLSDGTQGALFLINLYTGAQESEVKVHFNGEIKELGHIRLKPSEVKFIRF
;
A
#
# COMPACT_ATOMS: atom_id res chain seq x y z
N PRO A 1 -34.53 3.49 7.74
CA PRO A 1 -33.68 2.33 8.01
C PRO A 1 -32.21 2.75 7.99
N VAL A 2 -31.41 2.23 8.91
CA VAL A 2 -29.96 2.43 8.94
C VAL A 2 -29.32 1.32 8.08
N ALA A 3 -28.47 1.70 7.11
CA ALA A 3 -27.83 0.74 6.20
C ALA A 3 -26.55 0.15 6.82
N MET A 4 -25.79 0.97 7.55
CA MET A 4 -24.55 0.58 8.24
C MET A 4 -24.22 1.58 9.36
N VAL A 5 -23.28 1.23 10.24
CA VAL A 5 -22.73 2.09 11.28
C VAL A 5 -21.23 2.15 11.16
N GLN A 6 -20.64 3.33 11.17
CA GLN A 6 -19.19 3.51 11.30
C GLN A 6 -18.80 3.52 12.78
N LEU A 7 -17.79 2.72 13.13
CA LEU A 7 -17.21 2.68 14.47
C LEU A 7 -16.18 3.79 14.61
N ASP A 8 -16.52 4.80 15.40
CA ASP A 8 -15.65 5.94 15.65
C ASP A 8 -15.20 6.63 14.34
N ASN A 9 -14.19 7.48 14.41
CA ASN A 9 -13.61 8.15 13.24
C ASN A 9 -12.10 8.04 13.25
N GLU A 10 -11.52 7.49 12.16
CA GLU A 10 -10.07 7.44 11.95
C GLU A 10 -9.28 6.98 13.19
N LEU A 11 -9.62 5.82 13.73
CA LEU A 11 -9.18 5.32 15.04
C LEU A 11 -7.68 5.47 15.36
N ALA A 12 -6.81 5.41 14.37
CA ALA A 12 -5.37 5.65 14.53
C ALA A 12 -4.93 7.04 14.03
N GLY A 13 -5.86 7.87 13.57
CA GLY A 13 -5.58 9.09 12.81
C GLY A 13 -4.70 10.07 13.55
N ILE A 14 -5.09 10.47 14.75
CA ILE A 14 -4.39 11.51 15.51
C ILE A 14 -2.93 11.12 15.82
N HIS A 15 -2.67 9.86 16.14
CA HIS A 15 -1.32 9.37 16.42
C HIS A 15 -0.50 9.23 15.14
N THR A 16 -1.15 8.84 14.05
CA THR A 16 -0.52 8.80 12.72
C THR A 16 -0.07 10.18 12.28
N TRP A 17 -0.94 11.18 12.41
CA TRP A 17 -0.63 12.56 12.00
C TRP A 17 0.47 13.18 12.85
N SER A 18 0.53 12.83 14.13
CA SER A 18 1.55 13.33 15.06
C SER A 18 2.85 12.53 15.00
N GLY A 19 2.87 11.38 14.33
CA GLY A 19 4.04 10.47 14.29
C GLY A 19 4.38 9.86 15.64
N THR A 20 3.39 9.76 16.56
CA THR A 20 3.56 9.28 17.94
C THR A 20 2.58 8.16 18.25
N LEU A 21 2.82 7.49 19.39
CA LEU A 21 1.89 6.53 19.99
C LEU A 21 1.42 7.06 21.35
N ASP A 22 0.28 6.58 21.82
CA ASP A 22 -0.17 6.89 23.16
C ASP A 22 0.57 6.01 24.19
N TYR A 23 1.06 6.65 25.25
CA TYR A 23 1.74 6.02 26.37
C TYR A 23 1.04 6.32 27.71
N ASN A 24 -0.28 6.43 27.69
CA ASN A 24 -1.06 6.72 28.89
C ASN A 24 -0.93 5.55 29.88
N GLU A 25 -0.31 5.84 31.03
CA GLU A 25 0.00 4.84 32.06
C GLU A 25 -1.27 4.23 32.68
N GLU A 26 -2.29 5.05 32.91
CA GLU A 26 -3.53 4.59 33.52
C GLU A 26 -4.25 3.60 32.60
N THR A 27 -4.36 3.91 31.33
CA THR A 27 -5.01 3.06 30.31
C THR A 27 -4.17 1.81 30.01
N MET A 28 -2.88 1.98 29.75
CA MET A 28 -2.00 0.86 29.33
C MET A 28 -1.61 -0.05 30.49
N GLY A 29 -1.62 0.49 31.70
CA GLY A 29 -1.42 -0.29 32.94
C GLY A 29 -0.05 -0.90 33.08
N PHE A 30 1.03 -0.20 32.67
CA PHE A 30 2.39 -0.74 32.58
C PHE A 30 2.87 -1.45 33.85
N PHE A 31 2.49 -0.98 35.02
CA PHE A 31 2.95 -1.47 36.31
C PHE A 31 1.93 -2.33 37.07
N ARG A 32 0.87 -2.79 36.41
CA ARG A 32 -0.16 -3.63 37.00
C ARG A 32 -0.18 -5.00 36.33
N GLU A 33 -0.31 -6.07 37.09
CA GLU A 33 -0.37 -7.43 36.56
C GLU A 33 -1.57 -7.65 35.59
N ASP A 34 -2.68 -6.97 35.84
CA ASP A 34 -3.88 -6.97 35.02
C ASP A 34 -3.85 -5.91 33.89
N GLY A 35 -2.77 -5.12 33.83
CA GLY A 35 -2.59 -4.08 32.82
C GLY A 35 -2.58 -4.60 31.39
N LEU A 36 -3.00 -3.78 30.44
CA LEU A 36 -3.12 -4.20 29.04
C LEU A 36 -1.75 -4.57 28.44
N TYR A 37 -0.74 -3.73 28.66
CA TYR A 37 0.59 -3.97 28.13
C TYR A 37 1.31 -5.18 28.76
N PRO A 38 1.38 -5.33 30.11
CA PRO A 38 1.96 -6.53 30.70
C PRO A 38 1.29 -7.84 30.28
N ARG A 39 -0.05 -7.83 30.11
CA ARG A 39 -0.77 -9.00 29.59
C ARG A 39 -0.41 -9.33 28.16
N PHE A 40 -0.31 -8.31 27.28
CA PHE A 40 0.15 -8.49 25.91
C PHE A 40 1.55 -9.07 25.87
N MET A 41 2.49 -8.55 26.66
CA MET A 41 3.87 -9.04 26.72
C MET A 41 3.92 -10.48 27.24
N LYS A 42 3.12 -10.81 28.25
CA LYS A 42 2.99 -12.18 28.76
C LYS A 42 2.39 -13.13 27.72
N GLU A 43 1.41 -12.69 26.97
CA GLU A 43 0.84 -13.48 25.88
C GLU A 43 1.84 -13.72 24.74
N ARG A 44 2.62 -12.72 24.39
CA ARG A 44 3.61 -12.77 23.31
C ARG A 44 4.83 -13.64 23.67
N TYR A 45 5.42 -13.42 24.83
CA TYR A 45 6.67 -14.05 25.25
C TYR A 45 6.51 -15.29 26.12
N LYS A 46 5.37 -15.49 26.76
CA LYS A 46 5.02 -16.57 27.69
C LYS A 46 5.79 -16.52 29.02
N SER A 47 7.02 -16.02 29.05
CA SER A 47 7.81 -15.88 30.28
C SER A 47 8.69 -14.62 30.23
N ILE A 48 9.05 -14.11 31.42
CA ILE A 48 9.91 -12.92 31.52
C ILE A 48 11.35 -13.20 31.08
N GLU A 49 11.81 -14.45 31.23
CA GLU A 49 13.13 -14.87 30.79
C GLU A 49 13.28 -14.70 29.28
N LYS A 50 12.24 -14.99 28.50
CA LYS A 50 12.24 -14.79 27.05
C LYS A 50 12.27 -13.33 26.66
N VAL A 51 11.62 -12.43 27.41
CA VAL A 51 11.77 -10.99 27.21
C VAL A 51 13.21 -10.56 27.50
N ASN A 52 13.76 -11.04 28.62
CA ASN A 52 15.13 -10.73 29.02
C ASN A 52 16.15 -11.22 27.98
N GLU A 53 15.93 -12.39 27.39
CA GLU A 53 16.73 -12.90 26.28
C GLU A 53 16.63 -12.00 25.04
N ALA A 54 15.40 -11.62 24.65
CA ALA A 54 15.14 -10.79 23.47
C ALA A 54 15.70 -9.36 23.60
N TYR A 55 15.65 -8.79 24.81
CA TYR A 55 16.04 -7.41 25.08
C TYR A 55 17.44 -7.27 25.69
N GLY A 56 18.04 -8.37 26.15
CA GLY A 56 19.29 -8.32 26.90
C GLY A 56 19.16 -7.67 28.28
N THR A 57 18.02 -7.85 28.94
CA THR A 57 17.64 -7.20 30.21
C THR A 57 17.59 -8.21 31.36
N ARG A 58 17.21 -7.75 32.55
CA ARG A 58 17.04 -8.57 33.76
C ARG A 58 15.79 -8.16 34.54
N PHE A 59 14.67 -8.00 33.86
CA PHE A 59 13.37 -7.73 34.49
C PHE A 59 12.98 -8.92 35.37
N ALA A 60 12.40 -8.66 36.55
CA ALA A 60 11.87 -9.70 37.44
C ALA A 60 10.43 -10.10 37.04
N ALA A 61 9.65 -9.16 36.49
CA ALA A 61 8.27 -9.36 36.10
C ALA A 61 7.92 -8.55 34.83
N PHE A 62 6.80 -8.88 34.20
CA PHE A 62 6.30 -8.10 33.04
C PHE A 62 5.91 -6.67 33.43
N THR A 63 5.59 -6.44 34.69
CA THR A 63 5.30 -5.12 35.26
C THR A 63 6.53 -4.23 35.44
N ASP A 64 7.73 -4.76 35.25
CA ASP A 64 8.97 -3.96 35.29
C ASP A 64 9.29 -3.32 33.92
N ILE A 65 8.53 -3.65 32.89
CA ILE A 65 8.76 -3.19 31.53
C ILE A 65 8.05 -1.86 31.31
N ASP A 66 8.79 -0.75 31.37
CA ASP A 66 8.30 0.55 30.97
C ASP A 66 8.78 0.90 29.54
N PRO A 67 7.93 0.85 28.52
CA PRO A 67 8.33 1.09 27.14
C PRO A 67 8.86 2.52 26.89
N ARG A 68 8.55 3.47 27.80
CA ARG A 68 9.01 4.88 27.72
C ARG A 68 10.45 5.05 28.23
N ALA A 69 10.89 4.17 29.11
CA ALA A 69 12.16 4.29 29.86
C ALA A 69 13.20 3.23 29.51
N ILE A 70 12.91 2.30 28.62
CA ILE A 70 13.85 1.24 28.25
C ILE A 70 15.04 1.83 27.47
N ASN A 71 16.21 1.80 28.07
CA ASN A 71 17.46 2.22 27.42
C ASN A 71 18.10 1.04 26.71
N LEU A 72 17.71 0.79 25.47
CA LEU A 72 18.22 -0.30 24.63
C LEU A 72 18.92 0.24 23.39
N SER A 73 19.71 -0.62 22.75
CA SER A 73 20.38 -0.33 21.48
C SER A 73 20.30 -1.53 20.53
N GLY A 74 20.60 -1.31 19.26
CA GLY A 74 20.64 -2.38 18.26
C GLY A 74 19.31 -3.13 18.13
N ARG A 75 19.38 -4.45 17.99
CA ARG A 75 18.20 -5.32 17.81
C ARG A 75 17.23 -5.27 18.98
N ALA A 76 17.73 -5.16 20.19
CA ALA A 76 16.91 -5.09 21.39
C ALA A 76 16.00 -3.85 21.35
N LYS A 77 16.54 -2.71 20.92
CA LYS A 77 15.77 -1.48 20.72
C LYS A 77 14.72 -1.66 19.64
N ALA A 78 15.11 -2.15 18.46
CA ALA A 78 14.19 -2.42 17.36
C ALA A 78 13.03 -3.32 17.80
N ARG A 79 13.36 -4.38 18.55
CA ARG A 79 12.38 -5.32 19.07
C ARG A 79 11.40 -4.68 20.04
N ALA A 80 11.91 -3.92 21.00
CA ALA A 80 11.06 -3.28 22.01
C ALA A 80 10.13 -2.23 21.41
N GLU A 81 10.61 -1.43 20.46
CA GLU A 81 9.79 -0.44 19.75
C GLU A 81 8.70 -1.11 18.91
N LYS A 82 9.05 -2.19 18.19
CA LYS A 82 8.08 -2.97 17.43
C LYS A 82 7.05 -3.63 18.34
N ASP A 83 7.47 -4.21 19.47
CA ASP A 83 6.56 -4.86 20.42
C ASP A 83 5.53 -3.87 20.97
N TYR A 84 5.94 -2.63 21.28
CA TYR A 84 5.00 -1.60 21.73
C TYR A 84 4.06 -1.13 20.60
N HIS A 85 4.57 -0.98 19.39
CA HIS A 85 3.75 -0.64 18.23
C HIS A 85 2.71 -1.73 17.93
N ASP A 86 3.10 -2.99 17.92
CA ASP A 86 2.20 -4.13 17.70
C ASP A 86 1.12 -4.20 18.80
N PHE A 87 1.51 -3.97 20.06
CA PHE A 87 0.58 -3.85 21.17
C PHE A 87 -0.46 -2.74 20.92
N TYR A 88 0.01 -1.57 20.51
CA TYR A 88 -0.85 -0.42 20.27
C TYR A 88 -1.85 -0.67 19.14
N CYS A 89 -1.41 -1.25 18.03
CA CYS A 89 -2.27 -1.64 16.92
C CYS A 89 -3.37 -2.62 17.37
N ARG A 90 -2.98 -3.65 18.12
CA ARG A 90 -3.91 -4.62 18.68
C ARG A 90 -4.88 -3.98 19.68
N HIS A 91 -4.40 -3.08 20.52
CA HIS A 91 -5.25 -2.37 21.49
C HIS A 91 -6.37 -1.57 20.81
N LEU A 92 -6.03 -0.86 19.72
CA LEU A 92 -7.04 -0.13 18.93
C LEU A 92 -8.04 -1.09 18.27
N ALA A 93 -7.59 -2.23 17.77
CA ALA A 93 -8.48 -3.24 17.18
C ALA A 93 -9.45 -3.83 18.22
N VAL A 94 -8.96 -4.13 19.42
CA VAL A 94 -9.78 -4.61 20.56
C VAL A 94 -10.78 -3.54 21.01
N TYR A 95 -10.38 -2.28 21.02
CA TYR A 95 -11.29 -1.17 21.30
C TYR A 95 -12.44 -1.10 20.28
N ALA A 96 -12.10 -1.17 18.98
CA ALA A 96 -13.12 -1.19 17.93
C ALA A 96 -14.07 -2.41 18.07
N ARG A 97 -13.53 -3.58 18.42
CA ARG A 97 -14.33 -4.77 18.73
C ARG A 97 -15.30 -4.52 19.89
N GLN A 98 -14.86 -3.84 20.93
CA GLN A 98 -15.70 -3.51 22.07
C GLN A 98 -16.87 -2.59 21.67
N LEU A 99 -16.62 -1.58 20.82
CA LEU A 99 -17.69 -0.74 20.28
C LEU A 99 -18.72 -1.56 19.50
N LEU A 100 -18.26 -2.50 18.67
CA LEU A 100 -19.13 -3.41 17.94
C LEU A 100 -19.98 -4.26 18.88
N LEU A 101 -19.39 -4.85 19.93
CA LEU A 101 -20.12 -5.66 20.90
C LEU A 101 -21.24 -4.86 21.60
N TRP A 102 -20.98 -3.61 21.98
CA TRP A 102 -22.02 -2.74 22.52
C TRP A 102 -23.14 -2.46 21.53
N LEU A 103 -22.84 -2.26 20.25
CA LEU A 103 -23.89 -2.14 19.22
C LEU A 103 -24.76 -3.39 19.15
N ARG A 104 -24.16 -4.58 19.22
CA ARG A 104 -24.89 -5.87 19.22
C ARG A 104 -25.76 -6.03 20.48
N GLU A 105 -25.26 -5.63 21.65
CA GLU A 105 -26.05 -5.62 22.91
C GLU A 105 -27.30 -4.74 22.79
N PHE A 106 -27.21 -3.61 22.07
CA PHE A 106 -28.36 -2.75 21.79
C PHE A 106 -29.24 -3.21 20.63
N GLY A 107 -29.02 -4.40 20.08
CA GLY A 107 -29.80 -4.98 18.99
C GLY A 107 -29.53 -4.38 17.61
N ILE A 108 -28.42 -3.71 17.42
CA ILE A 108 -28.00 -3.15 16.13
C ILE A 108 -27.21 -4.22 15.36
N ASP A 109 -27.82 -4.85 14.36
CA ASP A 109 -27.26 -5.96 13.58
C ASP A 109 -27.00 -5.57 12.11
N VAL A 110 -26.85 -4.31 11.81
CA VAL A 110 -26.44 -3.85 10.47
C VAL A 110 -24.94 -4.06 10.25
N PRO A 111 -24.45 -4.07 8.99
CA PRO A 111 -23.04 -4.00 8.71
C PRO A 111 -22.35 -2.83 9.40
N VAL A 112 -21.12 -3.06 9.82
CA VAL A 112 -20.30 -2.07 10.53
C VAL A 112 -19.04 -1.80 9.76
N THR A 113 -18.55 -0.57 9.82
CA THR A 113 -17.34 -0.16 9.10
C THR A 113 -16.44 0.68 10.00
N ALA A 114 -15.17 0.74 9.66
CA ALA A 114 -14.23 1.72 10.18
C ALA A 114 -13.56 2.44 8.99
N ASN A 115 -13.32 3.73 9.13
CA ASN A 115 -12.56 4.50 8.16
C ASN A 115 -11.08 4.58 8.56
N ALA A 116 -10.22 4.54 7.58
CA ALA A 116 -8.79 4.71 7.74
C ALA A 116 -8.34 6.02 7.10
N ALA A 117 -7.87 6.95 7.92
CA ALA A 117 -7.31 8.23 7.45
C ALA A 117 -6.10 8.03 6.55
N ASN A 118 -5.42 6.90 6.71
CA ASN A 118 -4.20 6.61 5.99
C ASN A 118 -4.04 5.11 5.77
N ALA A 119 -3.94 4.71 4.52
CA ALA A 119 -3.71 3.31 4.13
C ALA A 119 -2.31 2.79 4.50
N TYR A 120 -1.40 3.63 4.96
CA TYR A 120 -0.04 3.22 5.33
C TYR A 120 0.09 2.47 6.65
N LEU A 121 -0.96 2.44 7.48
CA LEU A 121 -0.97 1.69 8.73
C LEU A 121 -1.43 0.24 8.52
N LEU A 122 -0.83 -0.46 7.60
CA LEU A 122 -1.28 -1.80 7.18
C LEU A 122 -1.31 -2.80 8.33
N ASN A 123 -0.35 -2.77 9.23
CA ASN A 123 -0.34 -3.65 10.40
C ASN A 123 -1.52 -3.38 11.36
N TYR A 124 -1.88 -2.10 11.59
CA TYR A 124 -3.10 -1.77 12.33
C TYR A 124 -4.35 -2.27 11.60
N LEU A 125 -4.45 -2.01 10.29
CA LEU A 125 -5.59 -2.45 9.49
C LEU A 125 -5.70 -3.98 9.48
N LYS A 126 -4.57 -4.69 9.48
CA LYS A 126 -4.56 -6.16 9.58
C LYS A 126 -5.04 -6.65 10.94
N GLU A 127 -4.56 -6.06 12.06
CA GLU A 127 -5.05 -6.39 13.40
C GLU A 127 -6.57 -6.14 13.52
N LEU A 128 -7.05 -5.01 13.00
CA LEU A 128 -8.47 -4.69 12.95
C LEU A 128 -9.27 -5.70 12.11
N SER A 129 -8.75 -6.06 10.94
CA SER A 129 -9.36 -7.08 10.08
C SER A 129 -9.45 -8.45 10.76
N ASP A 130 -8.38 -8.87 11.43
CA ASP A 130 -8.35 -10.16 12.15
C ASP A 130 -9.31 -10.18 13.34
N GLU A 131 -9.40 -9.08 14.09
CA GLU A 131 -10.31 -8.96 15.23
C GLU A 131 -11.79 -8.98 14.80
N MET A 132 -12.09 -8.52 13.57
CA MET A 132 -13.46 -8.40 13.04
C MET A 132 -13.84 -9.50 12.04
N LYS A 133 -12.99 -10.51 11.81
CA LYS A 133 -13.14 -11.50 10.73
C LYS A 133 -14.48 -12.25 10.68
N ASP A 134 -15.14 -12.44 11.83
CA ASP A 134 -16.40 -13.18 11.96
C ASP A 134 -17.64 -12.27 11.92
N GLU A 135 -17.46 -10.97 11.64
CA GLU A 135 -18.52 -9.97 11.65
C GLU A 135 -18.87 -9.48 10.25
N LYS A 136 -20.04 -8.86 10.12
CA LYS A 136 -20.44 -8.08 8.95
C LYS A 136 -19.68 -6.74 8.96
N PHE A 137 -18.39 -6.80 8.73
CA PHE A 137 -17.47 -5.68 8.86
C PHE A 137 -16.68 -5.45 7.57
N PHE A 138 -16.36 -4.21 7.29
CA PHE A 138 -15.38 -3.84 6.28
C PHE A 138 -14.63 -2.56 6.67
N ILE A 139 -13.43 -2.43 6.14
CA ILE A 139 -12.62 -1.22 6.26
C ILE A 139 -12.79 -0.42 4.97
N GLY A 140 -13.09 0.87 5.11
CA GLY A 140 -12.99 1.83 4.03
C GLY A 140 -11.89 2.84 4.34
N PHE A 141 -11.62 3.75 3.43
CA PHE A 141 -10.59 4.73 3.69
C PHE A 141 -11.00 6.14 3.23
N ASP A 142 -10.27 7.14 3.71
CA ASP A 142 -10.54 8.55 3.46
C ASP A 142 -9.62 9.05 2.34
N ASN A 143 -10.19 9.72 1.36
CA ASN A 143 -9.51 10.01 0.12
C ASN A 143 -9.66 11.47 -0.31
N TYR A 144 -8.61 12.23 -0.04
CA TYR A 144 -8.54 13.64 -0.30
C TYR A 144 -7.33 13.95 -1.18
N TYR A 145 -7.52 14.67 -2.28
CA TYR A 145 -6.42 15.10 -3.14
C TYR A 145 -5.96 16.54 -2.83
N ALA A 146 -6.82 17.38 -2.29
CA ALA A 146 -6.54 18.78 -2.00
C ALA A 146 -6.31 19.09 -0.52
N LEU A 147 -6.32 18.07 0.35
CA LEU A 147 -6.21 18.23 1.81
C LEU A 147 -4.82 18.65 2.27
N ASP A 148 -3.81 18.34 1.52
CA ASP A 148 -2.42 18.57 1.90
C ASP A 148 -1.94 20.01 1.65
N VAL A 149 -2.66 20.99 2.16
CA VAL A 149 -2.29 22.42 2.06
C VAL A 149 -0.88 22.71 2.57
N ASN A 150 -0.40 21.91 3.51
CA ASN A 150 0.94 22.09 4.08
C ASN A 150 2.04 21.38 3.28
N TRP A 151 1.71 20.63 2.22
CA TRP A 151 2.62 19.72 1.56
C TRP A 151 2.92 20.10 0.10
N ALA A 152 2.65 21.29 -0.33
CA ALA A 152 3.00 21.84 -1.65
C ALA A 152 2.53 21.02 -2.89
N ASN A 153 1.57 20.11 -2.74
CA ASN A 153 1.10 19.23 -3.81
C ASN A 153 -0.43 19.25 -3.89
N PHE A 154 -0.98 20.34 -4.40
CA PHE A 154 -2.42 20.61 -4.47
C PHE A 154 -3.12 20.07 -5.72
N HIS A 155 -2.45 19.23 -6.51
CA HIS A 155 -3.03 18.71 -7.73
C HIS A 155 -3.05 17.19 -7.71
N PRO A 156 -4.07 16.54 -8.27
CA PRO A 156 -4.03 15.12 -8.50
C PRO A 156 -2.84 14.81 -9.41
N THR A 157 -1.77 14.34 -8.79
CA THR A 157 -0.55 13.93 -9.48
C THR A 157 -0.48 12.42 -9.48
N PRO A 158 0.31 11.78 -10.34
CA PRO A 158 0.53 10.34 -10.29
C PRO A 158 0.89 9.84 -8.88
N LYS A 159 1.62 10.65 -8.10
CA LYS A 159 1.99 10.31 -6.72
C LYS A 159 0.76 10.12 -5.81
N TRP A 160 -0.20 11.03 -5.86
CA TRP A 160 -1.44 10.93 -5.08
C TRP A 160 -2.30 9.77 -5.54
N TYR A 161 -2.42 9.60 -6.84
CA TYR A 161 -3.13 8.47 -7.41
C TYR A 161 -2.50 7.13 -6.98
N MET A 162 -1.19 7.07 -6.82
CA MET A 162 -0.51 5.89 -6.30
C MET A 162 -0.87 5.58 -4.85
N LYS A 163 -1.08 6.57 -4.01
CA LYS A 163 -1.58 6.36 -2.64
C LYS A 163 -2.98 5.74 -2.67
N THR A 164 -3.87 6.24 -3.52
CA THR A 164 -5.21 5.68 -3.71
C THR A 164 -5.16 4.27 -4.27
N LEU A 165 -4.31 4.01 -5.25
CA LEU A 165 -4.10 2.66 -5.81
C LEU A 165 -3.59 1.69 -4.74
N TYR A 166 -2.63 2.13 -3.93
CA TYR A 166 -2.10 1.35 -2.81
C TYR A 166 -3.21 1.01 -1.79
N ALA A 167 -4.03 1.99 -1.39
CA ALA A 167 -5.14 1.78 -0.49
C ALA A 167 -6.18 0.81 -1.07
N ALA A 168 -6.55 0.98 -2.34
CA ALA A 168 -7.49 0.10 -3.03
C ALA A 168 -6.98 -1.35 -3.06
N ASP A 169 -5.70 -1.55 -3.37
CA ASP A 169 -5.09 -2.88 -3.42
C ASP A 169 -4.96 -3.50 -2.02
N ALA A 170 -4.61 -2.70 -1.01
CA ALA A 170 -4.55 -3.15 0.38
C ALA A 170 -5.92 -3.62 0.88
N MET A 171 -6.99 -2.84 0.68
CA MET A 171 -8.35 -3.24 1.06
C MET A 171 -8.78 -4.55 0.40
N ARG A 172 -8.53 -4.68 -0.90
CA ARG A 172 -8.88 -5.91 -1.64
C ARG A 172 -8.08 -7.12 -1.18
N ALA A 173 -6.79 -6.96 -0.92
CA ALA A 173 -5.95 -8.05 -0.43
C ALA A 173 -6.34 -8.51 0.99
N MET A 174 -6.97 -7.63 1.78
CA MET A 174 -7.61 -7.98 3.06
C MET A 174 -9.02 -8.56 2.90
N GLY A 175 -9.54 -8.70 1.67
CA GLY A 175 -10.87 -9.25 1.39
C GLY A 175 -12.00 -8.24 1.45
N TYR A 176 -11.73 -6.95 1.50
CA TYR A 176 -12.73 -5.89 1.54
C TYR A 176 -12.99 -5.24 0.18
N PRO A 177 -14.23 -4.79 -0.09
CA PRO A 177 -14.50 -3.96 -1.26
C PRO A 177 -13.77 -2.62 -1.10
N PHE A 178 -13.19 -2.13 -2.19
CA PHE A 178 -12.62 -0.80 -2.19
C PHE A 178 -13.74 0.24 -2.00
N THR A 179 -13.87 0.77 -0.79
CA THR A 179 -14.89 1.74 -0.38
C THR A 179 -14.22 2.99 0.16
N VAL A 180 -14.67 4.16 -0.30
CA VAL A 180 -14.20 5.45 0.19
C VAL A 180 -15.25 6.02 1.13
N LEU A 181 -14.91 6.15 2.40
CA LEU A 181 -15.85 6.57 3.46
C LEU A 181 -15.84 8.08 3.66
N GLU A 182 -14.74 8.75 3.29
CA GLU A 182 -14.67 10.21 3.19
C GLU A 182 -14.06 10.59 1.84
N MET A 183 -14.91 10.66 0.82
CA MET A 183 -14.52 11.14 -0.50
C MET A 183 -14.58 12.66 -0.51
N GLU A 184 -13.46 13.28 -0.87
CA GLU A 184 -13.41 14.74 -0.98
C GLU A 184 -14.52 15.30 -1.87
N LEU A 185 -15.30 16.21 -1.33
CA LEU A 185 -16.37 16.92 -2.02
C LEU A 185 -16.27 18.42 -1.81
N GLY A 186 -15.70 18.86 -0.72
CA GLY A 186 -15.24 20.20 -0.43
C GLY A 186 -13.74 20.18 -0.16
N SER A 187 -13.21 21.24 0.41
CA SER A 187 -11.84 21.31 0.90
C SER A 187 -11.83 21.14 2.42
N TYR A 188 -10.66 20.83 2.97
CA TYR A 188 -10.42 20.90 4.42
C TYR A 188 -10.39 22.35 4.94
N ALA A 189 -10.13 23.28 4.03
CA ALA A 189 -10.11 24.71 4.31
C ALA A 189 -10.68 25.47 3.10
N ASP A 190 -10.95 26.74 3.25
CA ASP A 190 -11.45 27.57 2.16
C ASP A 190 -10.41 27.83 1.04
N ILE A 191 -9.16 27.52 1.32
CA ILE A 191 -8.03 27.66 0.40
C ILE A 191 -7.16 26.39 0.48
N PRO A 192 -6.76 25.76 -0.63
CA PRO A 192 -6.99 26.15 -2.03
C PRO A 192 -8.41 25.85 -2.51
N PRO A 193 -8.82 26.46 -3.65
CA PRO A 193 -10.14 26.19 -4.22
C PRO A 193 -10.22 24.76 -4.77
N VAL A 194 -11.32 24.10 -4.49
CA VAL A 194 -11.66 22.79 -5.08
C VAL A 194 -12.43 23.04 -6.38
N LEU A 195 -11.83 22.66 -7.50
CA LEU A 195 -12.43 22.89 -8.81
C LEU A 195 -13.36 21.72 -9.21
N PRO A 196 -14.51 22.01 -9.84
CA PRO A 196 -15.43 20.98 -10.32
C PRO A 196 -14.79 19.96 -11.28
N GLU A 197 -13.83 20.40 -12.07
CA GLU A 197 -13.07 19.57 -13.02
C GLU A 197 -12.16 18.59 -12.30
N ASP A 198 -11.50 19.02 -11.23
CA ASP A 198 -10.62 18.19 -10.39
C ASP A 198 -11.45 17.13 -9.65
N LEU A 199 -12.60 17.52 -9.08
CA LEU A 199 -13.53 16.56 -8.47
C LEU A 199 -14.01 15.51 -9.47
N ARG A 200 -14.35 15.91 -10.70
CA ARG A 200 -14.76 14.96 -11.73
C ARG A 200 -13.65 13.96 -12.05
N GLN A 201 -12.42 14.44 -12.23
CA GLN A 201 -11.28 13.59 -12.47
C GLN A 201 -11.09 12.62 -11.30
N TRP A 202 -11.12 13.13 -10.08
CA TRP A 202 -10.90 12.37 -8.86
C TRP A 202 -11.92 11.23 -8.69
N TYR A 203 -13.20 11.51 -8.91
CA TYR A 203 -14.24 10.49 -8.82
C TYR A 203 -14.08 9.40 -9.87
N MET A 204 -13.78 9.77 -11.10
CA MET A 204 -13.55 8.82 -12.19
C MET A 204 -12.28 7.99 -11.98
N LEU A 205 -11.22 8.56 -11.38
CA LEU A 205 -10.01 7.84 -10.99
C LEU A 205 -10.32 6.76 -9.96
N ASN A 206 -11.04 7.10 -8.90
CA ASN A 206 -11.45 6.14 -7.87
C ASN A 206 -12.33 5.02 -8.45
N LEU A 207 -13.25 5.37 -9.33
CA LEU A 207 -14.09 4.37 -10.01
C LEU A 207 -13.24 3.44 -10.89
N GLY A 208 -12.28 3.99 -11.64
CA GLY A 208 -11.32 3.21 -12.44
C GLY A 208 -10.42 2.28 -11.62
N LEU A 209 -10.22 2.56 -10.34
CA LEU A 209 -9.57 1.66 -9.39
C LEU A 209 -10.49 0.57 -8.84
N GLY A 210 -11.77 0.59 -9.21
CA GLY A 210 -12.77 -0.39 -8.79
C GLY A 210 -13.49 -0.04 -7.50
N MET A 211 -13.71 1.25 -7.23
CA MET A 211 -14.52 1.71 -6.10
C MET A 211 -15.92 1.10 -6.13
N LYS A 212 -16.38 0.56 -4.99
CA LYS A 212 -17.67 -0.11 -4.81
C LYS A 212 -18.65 0.69 -3.97
N GLY A 213 -18.15 1.60 -3.15
CA GLY A 213 -18.99 2.45 -2.29
C GLY A 213 -18.33 3.79 -2.05
N VAL A 214 -19.14 4.82 -1.79
CA VAL A 214 -18.65 6.16 -1.53
C VAL A 214 -19.56 6.88 -0.55
N SER A 215 -18.95 7.55 0.43
CA SER A 215 -19.56 8.58 1.28
C SER A 215 -18.82 9.89 1.07
N TYR A 216 -19.52 10.98 0.93
CA TYR A 216 -18.91 12.26 0.58
C TYR A 216 -18.70 13.15 1.81
N TYR A 217 -17.51 13.72 1.92
CA TYR A 217 -17.12 14.66 2.96
C TYR A 217 -16.58 15.97 2.34
N ILE A 218 -17.21 17.13 2.60
CA ILE A 218 -18.52 17.33 3.22
C ILE A 218 -19.52 17.74 2.14
N PHE A 219 -20.78 17.31 2.30
CA PHE A 219 -21.84 17.63 1.35
C PHE A 219 -22.43 19.04 1.57
N ALA A 220 -22.57 19.45 2.81
CA ALA A 220 -23.10 20.75 3.20
C ALA A 220 -22.28 21.38 4.30
N GLY A 221 -22.04 22.67 4.19
CA GLY A 221 -21.49 23.47 5.26
C GLY A 221 -22.47 23.64 6.44
N GLY A 222 -21.96 24.11 7.56
CA GLY A 222 -22.73 24.32 8.78
C GLY A 222 -22.15 25.40 9.68
N ALA A 223 -22.86 25.73 10.73
CA ALA A 223 -22.39 26.60 11.79
C ALA A 223 -21.76 25.79 12.91
N ASN A 224 -20.68 26.28 13.46
CA ASN A 224 -20.10 25.78 14.71
C ASN A 224 -20.71 26.54 15.89
N PRO A 225 -20.88 25.90 17.05
CA PRO A 225 -21.12 26.63 18.27
C PRO A 225 -19.99 27.61 18.55
N GLU A 226 -20.31 28.72 19.22
CA GLU A 226 -19.32 29.76 19.53
C GLU A 226 -18.12 29.16 20.29
N PHE A 227 -16.91 29.48 19.84
CA PHE A 227 -15.62 29.01 20.37
C PHE A 227 -15.37 27.48 20.31
N SER A 228 -16.12 26.73 19.52
CA SER A 228 -15.98 25.26 19.47
C SER A 228 -15.50 24.71 18.12
N GLY A 229 -15.40 25.49 17.09
CA GLY A 229 -14.96 25.04 15.77
C GLY A 229 -13.45 25.00 15.62
N MET A 230 -12.94 24.03 14.88
CA MET A 230 -11.51 23.94 14.55
C MET A 230 -11.06 25.08 13.62
N THR A 231 -11.96 25.66 12.85
CA THR A 231 -11.66 26.69 11.85
C THR A 231 -12.26 28.06 12.16
N THR A 232 -13.58 28.16 12.19
CA THR A 232 -14.33 29.42 12.43
C THR A 232 -15.71 29.11 12.99
N ASP A 233 -16.53 30.14 13.20
CA ASP A 233 -17.95 29.99 13.55
C ASP A 233 -18.77 29.27 12.46
N VAL A 234 -18.22 29.18 11.26
CA VAL A 234 -18.81 28.48 10.12
C VAL A 234 -17.75 27.57 9.51
N TYR A 235 -18.06 26.29 9.35
CA TYR A 235 -17.29 25.40 8.49
C TYR A 235 -18.04 25.22 7.18
N ASP A 236 -17.49 25.71 6.11
CA ASP A 236 -18.09 25.67 4.79
C ASP A 236 -17.29 24.76 3.84
N PHE A 237 -15.96 24.79 3.94
CA PHE A 237 -15.04 23.92 3.22
C PHE A 237 -15.33 23.79 1.74
N GLN A 238 -15.91 24.84 1.12
CA GLN A 238 -16.34 24.84 -0.29
C GLN A 238 -17.33 23.71 -0.65
N ALA A 239 -18.07 23.19 0.33
CA ALA A 239 -19.07 22.15 0.14
C ALA A 239 -20.05 22.49 -1.00
N PRO A 240 -20.60 21.50 -1.70
CA PRO A 240 -21.59 21.72 -2.76
C PRO A 240 -22.81 22.52 -2.32
N VAL A 241 -23.20 22.39 -1.06
CA VAL A 241 -24.21 23.23 -0.41
C VAL A 241 -23.52 24.05 0.65
N SER A 242 -23.50 25.37 0.49
CA SER A 242 -22.89 26.27 1.45
C SER A 242 -23.66 26.31 2.79
N SER A 243 -23.04 26.84 3.83
CA SER A 243 -23.66 27.01 5.16
C SER A 243 -24.94 27.85 5.14
N ASP A 244 -25.11 28.75 4.16
CA ASP A 244 -26.33 29.53 3.93
C ASP A 244 -27.33 28.87 2.94
N GLY A 245 -27.09 27.60 2.56
CA GLY A 245 -27.97 26.81 1.70
C GLY A 245 -27.83 27.05 0.18
N LYS A 246 -26.83 27.82 -0.27
CA LYS A 246 -26.60 28.05 -1.70
C LYS A 246 -25.94 26.84 -2.36
N ILE A 247 -26.39 26.49 -3.56
CA ILE A 247 -25.85 25.39 -4.35
C ILE A 247 -24.67 25.89 -5.19
N ARG A 248 -23.51 25.25 -5.05
CA ARG A 248 -22.28 25.54 -5.82
C ARG A 248 -22.16 24.68 -7.08
N LYS A 249 -21.23 25.02 -7.95
CA LYS A 249 -20.96 24.27 -9.21
C LYS A 249 -20.57 22.81 -8.95
N SER A 250 -19.85 22.53 -7.87
CA SER A 250 -19.44 21.17 -7.44
C SER A 250 -20.65 20.23 -7.25
N TYR A 251 -21.81 20.74 -6.84
CA TYR A 251 -23.04 19.97 -6.77
C TYR A 251 -23.45 19.34 -8.12
N GLN A 252 -23.25 20.08 -9.21
CA GLN A 252 -23.59 19.57 -10.55
C GLN A 252 -22.61 18.48 -11.00
N THR A 253 -21.33 18.59 -10.60
CA THR A 253 -20.34 17.55 -10.85
C THR A 253 -20.69 16.26 -10.12
N LEU A 254 -21.03 16.37 -8.83
CA LEU A 254 -21.50 15.24 -8.04
C LEU A 254 -22.74 14.58 -8.62
N LYS A 255 -23.76 15.38 -8.98
CA LYS A 255 -25.00 14.88 -9.57
C LYS A 255 -24.74 14.09 -10.85
N LYS A 256 -23.89 14.62 -11.74
CA LYS A 256 -23.53 13.94 -13.00
C LYS A 256 -22.77 12.63 -12.74
N PHE A 257 -21.86 12.61 -11.78
CA PHE A 257 -21.14 11.40 -11.43
C PHE A 257 -22.07 10.33 -10.85
N ASN A 258 -22.96 10.69 -9.93
CA ASN A 258 -23.91 9.74 -9.35
C ASN A 258 -24.89 9.20 -10.40
N LEU A 259 -25.31 10.01 -11.37
CA LEU A 259 -26.11 9.52 -12.50
C LEU A 259 -25.31 8.54 -13.37
N PHE A 260 -24.05 8.86 -13.67
CA PHE A 260 -23.17 7.95 -14.41
C PHE A 260 -23.00 6.61 -13.69
N MET A 261 -22.81 6.61 -12.36
CA MET A 261 -22.72 5.38 -11.57
C MET A 261 -24.02 4.58 -11.64
N LYS A 262 -25.17 5.24 -11.53
CA LYS A 262 -26.48 4.59 -11.67
C LYS A 262 -26.69 3.95 -13.04
N GLU A 263 -26.27 4.61 -14.11
CA GLU A 263 -26.33 4.07 -15.47
C GLU A 263 -25.35 2.90 -15.70
N ASN A 264 -24.32 2.80 -14.87
CA ASN A 264 -23.26 1.79 -14.95
C ASN A 264 -23.15 0.93 -13.68
N GLU A 265 -24.29 0.59 -13.05
CA GLU A 265 -24.33 -0.23 -11.81
C GLU A 265 -23.60 -1.58 -11.96
N TRP A 266 -23.52 -2.10 -13.18
CA TRP A 266 -22.77 -3.34 -13.46
C TRP A 266 -21.29 -3.28 -13.05
N LEU A 267 -20.69 -2.07 -12.97
CA LEU A 267 -19.33 -1.87 -12.48
C LEU A 267 -19.16 -2.33 -11.03
N LEU A 268 -20.22 -2.39 -10.24
CA LEU A 268 -20.17 -2.91 -8.87
C LEU A 268 -19.77 -4.41 -8.83
N GLY A 269 -20.14 -5.16 -9.87
CA GLY A 269 -19.79 -6.58 -10.01
C GLY A 269 -18.43 -6.84 -10.65
N THR A 270 -17.67 -5.79 -11.01
CA THR A 270 -16.37 -5.96 -11.70
C THR A 270 -15.20 -6.01 -10.73
N GLU A 271 -14.09 -6.57 -11.18
CA GLU A 271 -12.79 -6.50 -10.51
C GLU A 271 -11.74 -5.91 -11.45
N ARG A 272 -10.71 -5.27 -10.87
CA ARG A 272 -9.59 -4.79 -11.67
C ARG A 272 -8.76 -5.99 -12.16
N ILE A 273 -8.55 -6.06 -13.47
CA ILE A 273 -7.68 -7.08 -14.07
C ILE A 273 -6.24 -6.82 -13.64
N ALA A 274 -5.52 -7.88 -13.29
CA ALA A 274 -4.12 -7.80 -12.91
C ALA A 274 -3.30 -8.83 -13.68
N SER A 275 -2.22 -8.37 -14.30
CA SER A 275 -1.22 -9.18 -15.01
C SER A 275 -0.24 -9.86 -14.07
N VAL A 276 0.06 -9.20 -12.94
CA VAL A 276 1.07 -9.61 -11.97
C VAL A 276 0.57 -9.46 -10.54
N GLN A 277 1.20 -10.18 -9.64
CA GLN A 277 1.03 -10.06 -8.19
C GLN A 277 2.16 -9.22 -7.60
N VAL A 278 1.86 -8.37 -6.64
CA VAL A 278 2.85 -7.65 -5.83
C VAL A 278 2.74 -8.15 -4.40
N GLY A 279 3.79 -8.81 -3.94
CA GLY A 279 3.85 -9.39 -2.61
C GLY A 279 4.01 -8.34 -1.53
N VAL A 280 3.17 -8.40 -0.51
CA VAL A 280 3.22 -7.56 0.68
C VAL A 280 3.09 -8.43 1.93
N GLU A 281 3.58 -7.95 3.04
CA GLU A 281 3.45 -8.62 4.32
C GLU A 281 3.01 -7.59 5.37
N TRP A 282 1.71 -7.59 5.69
CA TRP A 282 1.10 -6.54 6.52
C TRP A 282 1.75 -6.38 7.89
N GLN A 283 2.07 -7.49 8.54
CA GLN A 283 2.59 -7.49 9.91
C GLN A 283 4.03 -6.98 10.04
N THR A 284 4.82 -7.08 8.97
CA THR A 284 6.22 -6.65 8.98
C THR A 284 6.45 -5.31 8.31
N MET A 285 5.48 -4.78 7.55
CA MET A 285 5.64 -3.52 6.83
C MET A 285 6.14 -2.39 7.73
N ARG A 286 5.48 -2.17 8.86
CA ARG A 286 5.92 -1.17 9.85
C ARG A 286 7.17 -1.59 10.62
N GLY A 287 7.35 -2.90 10.83
CA GLY A 287 8.52 -3.45 11.50
C GLY A 287 9.83 -3.13 10.78
N ASN A 288 9.80 -2.93 9.48
CA ASN A 288 10.98 -2.54 8.70
C ASN A 288 11.49 -1.13 9.04
N ASP A 289 10.65 -0.25 9.57
CA ASP A 289 11.07 1.08 10.03
C ASP A 289 12.01 0.98 11.25
N TYR A 290 11.90 -0.07 12.05
CA TYR A 290 12.72 -0.31 13.23
C TYR A 290 14.02 -1.08 12.94
N ALA A 291 14.12 -1.73 11.81
CA ALA A 291 15.27 -2.58 11.48
C ALA A 291 16.59 -1.78 11.39
N VAL A 292 16.54 -0.47 11.18
CA VAL A 292 17.72 0.41 11.28
C VAL A 292 18.40 0.30 12.63
N HIS A 293 17.64 0.14 13.71
CA HIS A 293 18.18 -0.08 15.05
C HIS A 293 18.80 -1.48 15.23
N ALA A 294 18.36 -2.44 14.42
CA ALA A 294 18.94 -3.78 14.37
C ALA A 294 20.24 -3.84 13.55
N GLY A 295 20.70 -2.71 13.00
CA GLY A 295 21.92 -2.63 12.21
C GLY A 295 21.76 -3.06 10.75
N VAL A 296 20.52 -3.07 10.23
CA VAL A 296 20.24 -3.39 8.83
C VAL A 296 20.22 -2.10 8.00
N PRO A 297 21.07 -1.94 6.99
CA PRO A 297 21.29 -0.64 6.34
C PRO A 297 20.20 -0.17 5.40
N ASN A 298 19.25 -1.01 4.98
CA ASN A 298 18.30 -0.72 3.90
C ASN A 298 16.84 -0.74 4.30
N THR A 299 16.51 -0.28 5.46
CA THR A 299 15.25 -0.64 6.08
C THR A 299 14.18 0.42 6.06
N THR A 300 14.51 1.63 5.78
CA THR A 300 13.55 2.73 5.89
C THR A 300 12.51 2.70 4.77
N GLU A 301 11.25 2.89 5.13
CA GLU A 301 10.15 3.19 4.21
C GLU A 301 9.87 2.08 3.16
N ALA A 302 9.71 0.83 3.61
CA ALA A 302 9.36 -0.28 2.72
C ALA A 302 8.12 0.03 1.86
N GLU A 303 7.12 0.69 2.43
CA GLU A 303 5.93 1.16 1.71
C GLU A 303 6.27 2.22 0.66
N ASP A 304 7.16 3.17 0.99
CA ASP A 304 7.55 4.22 0.05
C ASP A 304 8.32 3.66 -1.16
N ARG A 305 9.18 2.67 -0.95
CA ARG A 305 9.83 1.92 -2.05
C ARG A 305 8.82 1.17 -2.89
N LEU A 306 7.87 0.50 -2.26
CA LEU A 306 6.80 -0.22 -2.94
C LEU A 306 6.00 0.74 -3.84
N ILE A 307 5.58 1.89 -3.33
CA ILE A 307 4.81 2.87 -4.07
C ILE A 307 5.65 3.53 -5.17
N LYS A 308 6.79 4.12 -4.83
CA LYS A 308 7.58 4.94 -5.76
C LYS A 308 8.31 4.12 -6.82
N CYS A 309 8.82 2.94 -6.46
CA CYS A 309 9.53 2.10 -7.40
C CYS A 309 8.55 1.19 -8.15
N LEU A 310 7.81 0.34 -7.44
CA LEU A 310 7.12 -0.77 -8.06
C LEU A 310 5.73 -0.39 -8.56
N SER A 311 4.85 0.12 -7.67
CA SER A 311 3.46 0.42 -8.05
C SER A 311 3.38 1.51 -9.12
N PHE A 312 4.20 2.56 -9.01
CA PHE A 312 4.21 3.62 -10.01
C PHE A 312 4.78 3.15 -11.36
N SER A 313 5.82 2.32 -11.36
CA SER A 313 6.34 1.74 -12.61
C SER A 313 5.33 0.81 -13.27
N LEU A 314 4.63 -0.02 -12.50
CA LEU A 314 3.58 -0.89 -13.00
C LEU A 314 2.39 -0.10 -13.55
N PHE A 315 1.98 0.95 -12.84
CA PHE A 315 0.90 1.83 -13.31
C PHE A 315 1.24 2.54 -14.63
N SER A 316 2.52 2.85 -14.84
CA SER A 316 3.03 3.48 -16.07
C SER A 316 3.33 2.47 -17.18
N SER A 317 3.21 1.17 -16.91
CA SER A 317 3.49 0.08 -17.84
C SER A 317 2.21 -0.48 -18.46
N LYS A 318 2.36 -1.41 -19.39
CA LYS A 318 1.26 -2.19 -19.97
C LYS A 318 0.73 -3.30 -19.04
N TYR A 319 1.34 -3.49 -17.86
CA TYR A 319 1.00 -4.54 -16.90
C TYR A 319 0.28 -3.95 -15.70
N SER A 320 -0.88 -4.47 -15.40
CA SER A 320 -1.63 -4.13 -14.19
C SER A 320 -1.26 -5.06 -13.04
N HIS A 321 -1.38 -4.62 -11.80
CA HIS A 321 -1.02 -5.42 -10.63
C HIS A 321 -2.13 -5.48 -9.58
N ARG A 322 -2.01 -6.42 -8.66
CA ARG A 322 -2.77 -6.50 -7.42
C ARG A 322 -1.84 -6.90 -6.27
N PHE A 323 -2.14 -6.46 -5.07
CA PHE A 323 -1.43 -6.93 -3.88
C PHE A 323 -1.89 -8.33 -3.48
N VAL A 324 -0.94 -9.11 -2.97
CA VAL A 324 -1.16 -10.42 -2.35
C VAL A 324 -0.36 -10.50 -1.05
N GLU A 325 -0.94 -11.10 -0.03
CA GLU A 325 -0.22 -11.35 1.23
C GLU A 325 0.82 -12.44 1.03
N LEU A 326 2.10 -12.17 1.32
CA LEU A 326 3.19 -13.14 1.15
C LEU A 326 3.06 -14.38 2.06
N THR A 327 2.31 -14.27 3.15
CA THR A 327 2.03 -15.41 4.05
C THR A 327 0.79 -16.21 3.64
N GLY A 328 0.07 -15.76 2.62
CA GLY A 328 -1.14 -16.37 2.08
C GLY A 328 -0.89 -17.27 0.87
N GLU A 329 -1.96 -17.52 0.12
CA GLU A 329 -1.87 -18.29 -1.12
C GLU A 329 -1.34 -17.42 -2.27
N LEU A 330 -0.34 -17.94 -3.00
CA LEU A 330 0.27 -17.29 -4.16
C LEU A 330 -0.09 -18.07 -5.43
N ASP A 331 -0.62 -17.36 -6.42
CA ASP A 331 -1.06 -17.86 -7.71
C ASP A 331 0.13 -18.03 -8.65
N THR A 332 0.54 -19.28 -8.95
CA THR A 332 1.69 -19.59 -9.83
C THR A 332 1.47 -19.27 -11.30
N GLU A 333 0.24 -18.97 -11.71
CA GLU A 333 -0.10 -18.56 -13.08
C GLU A 333 0.35 -17.13 -13.39
N LYS A 334 0.62 -16.33 -12.35
CA LYS A 334 1.00 -14.92 -12.50
C LYS A 334 2.34 -14.64 -11.86
N PRO A 335 3.22 -13.88 -12.53
CA PRO A 335 4.48 -13.46 -11.93
C PRO A 335 4.26 -12.72 -10.60
N LEU A 336 5.13 -12.99 -9.64
CA LEU A 336 5.18 -12.35 -8.33
C LEU A 336 6.33 -11.33 -8.30
N LEU A 337 6.04 -10.11 -7.94
CA LEU A 337 7.04 -9.08 -7.67
C LEU A 337 7.11 -8.86 -6.16
N VAL A 338 8.31 -8.88 -5.63
CA VAL A 338 8.57 -8.66 -4.21
C VAL A 338 9.52 -7.49 -4.06
N MET A 339 9.02 -6.36 -3.54
CA MET A 339 9.88 -5.30 -3.02
C MET A 339 10.39 -5.76 -1.66
N SER A 340 11.45 -6.56 -1.70
CA SER A 340 11.91 -7.28 -0.52
C SER A 340 12.53 -6.32 0.50
N PRO A 341 12.00 -6.27 1.72
CA PRO A 341 12.65 -5.61 2.82
C PRO A 341 13.76 -6.49 3.40
N ASP A 342 14.63 -5.90 4.20
CA ASP A 342 15.69 -6.63 4.92
C ASP A 342 15.10 -7.55 6.03
N THR A 343 13.90 -7.22 6.49
CA THR A 343 13.13 -8.00 7.46
C THR A 343 11.89 -8.58 6.80
N MET A 344 11.78 -9.89 6.80
CA MET A 344 10.63 -10.63 6.27
C MET A 344 10.38 -11.85 7.16
N SER A 345 9.14 -12.13 7.52
CA SER A 345 8.87 -13.27 8.39
C SER A 345 9.38 -14.59 7.82
N GLN A 346 9.74 -15.50 8.70
CA GLN A 346 10.15 -16.85 8.32
C GLN A 346 9.11 -17.50 7.40
N ARG A 347 7.81 -17.31 7.70
CA ARG A 347 6.71 -17.86 6.92
C ARG A 347 6.67 -17.27 5.51
N ALA A 348 6.83 -15.95 5.35
CA ALA A 348 6.83 -15.32 4.04
C ALA A 348 8.04 -15.74 3.21
N GLN A 349 9.25 -15.82 3.81
CA GLN A 349 10.44 -16.33 3.15
C GLN A 349 10.25 -17.75 2.62
N GLN A 350 9.70 -18.63 3.45
CA GLN A 350 9.41 -20.02 3.04
C GLN A 350 8.36 -20.07 1.94
N ASN A 351 7.29 -19.28 2.05
CA ASN A 351 6.20 -19.31 1.06
C ASN A 351 6.65 -18.80 -0.33
N VAL A 352 7.55 -17.82 -0.38
CA VAL A 352 8.18 -17.38 -1.64
C VAL A 352 9.06 -18.49 -2.23
N ALA A 353 9.84 -19.20 -1.40
CA ALA A 353 10.63 -20.33 -1.87
C ALA A 353 9.73 -21.47 -2.41
N ASP A 354 8.67 -21.81 -1.68
CA ASP A 354 7.68 -22.84 -2.09
C ASP A 354 6.93 -22.44 -3.37
N PHE A 355 6.64 -21.15 -3.54
CA PHE A 355 6.06 -20.61 -4.78
C PHE A 355 6.96 -20.88 -5.98
N ILE A 356 8.26 -20.61 -5.86
CA ILE A 356 9.25 -20.87 -6.91
C ILE A 356 9.34 -22.38 -7.21
N GLU A 357 9.40 -23.21 -6.17
CA GLU A 357 9.44 -24.70 -6.32
C GLU A 357 8.24 -25.24 -7.09
N ARG A 358 7.06 -24.65 -6.91
CA ARG A 358 5.83 -25.04 -7.60
C ARG A 358 5.75 -24.55 -9.06
N GLY A 359 6.68 -23.73 -9.54
CA GLY A 359 6.71 -23.19 -10.89
C GLY A 359 6.43 -21.70 -10.99
N GLY A 360 6.32 -21.03 -9.87
CA GLY A 360 6.08 -19.57 -9.83
C GLY A 360 7.28 -18.77 -10.37
N MET A 361 6.97 -17.72 -11.09
CA MET A 361 7.94 -16.78 -11.65
C MET A 361 8.07 -15.56 -10.74
N VAL A 362 9.26 -15.22 -10.27
CA VAL A 362 9.43 -14.14 -9.29
C VAL A 362 10.49 -13.11 -9.69
N TYR A 363 10.19 -11.84 -9.42
CA TYR A 363 11.15 -10.75 -9.45
C TYR A 363 11.30 -10.13 -8.07
N ILE A 364 12.46 -10.32 -7.45
CA ILE A 364 12.80 -9.80 -6.14
C ILE A 364 13.66 -8.54 -6.32
N LEU A 365 13.24 -7.43 -5.73
CA LEU A 365 13.94 -6.15 -5.79
C LEU A 365 14.37 -5.71 -4.40
N SER A 366 15.43 -4.91 -4.34
CA SER A 366 16.02 -4.23 -3.19
C SER A 366 17.00 -5.10 -2.41
N ALA A 367 16.56 -6.03 -1.59
CA ALA A 367 17.44 -6.86 -0.76
C ALA A 367 16.95 -8.31 -0.71
N LEU A 368 17.79 -9.21 -0.24
CA LEU A 368 17.34 -10.51 0.26
C LEU A 368 17.25 -10.41 1.78
N PRO A 369 16.13 -10.86 2.38
CA PRO A 369 15.94 -10.74 3.81
C PRO A 369 17.01 -11.48 4.59
N SER A 370 17.46 -10.87 5.68
CA SER A 370 18.45 -11.42 6.59
C SER A 370 17.92 -11.61 8.00
N LEU A 371 16.76 -11.04 8.29
CA LEU A 371 16.10 -11.08 9.60
C LEU A 371 14.64 -11.51 9.44
N ASP A 372 14.11 -12.18 10.46
CA ASP A 372 12.69 -12.47 10.61
C ASP A 372 11.91 -11.29 11.22
N GLU A 373 10.62 -11.49 11.45
CA GLU A 373 9.71 -10.53 12.07
C GLU A 373 10.08 -10.14 13.51
N SER A 374 11.00 -10.87 14.11
CA SER A 374 11.55 -10.66 15.46
C SER A 374 12.93 -10.03 15.44
N PHE A 375 13.44 -9.65 14.28
CA PHE A 375 14.82 -9.21 14.03
C PHE A 375 15.89 -10.27 14.42
N ALA A 376 15.51 -11.53 14.49
CA ALA A 376 16.45 -12.63 14.60
C ALA A 376 17.00 -13.00 13.20
N PRO A 377 18.24 -13.52 13.11
CA PRO A 377 18.81 -13.96 11.85
C PRO A 377 17.93 -15.02 11.17
N CYS A 378 17.51 -14.75 9.94
CA CYS A 378 16.73 -15.67 9.13
C CYS A 378 17.05 -15.44 7.65
N THR A 379 17.65 -16.44 7.01
CA THR A 379 18.16 -16.38 5.63
C THR A 379 17.52 -17.44 4.73
N LEU A 380 16.34 -17.95 5.07
CA LEU A 380 15.69 -19.06 4.36
C LEU A 380 15.59 -18.83 2.86
N LEU A 381 15.11 -17.67 2.44
CA LEU A 381 14.97 -17.34 1.02
C LEU A 381 16.33 -17.21 0.34
N ARG A 382 17.31 -16.57 1.01
CA ARG A 382 18.66 -16.44 0.50
C ARG A 382 19.33 -17.82 0.33
N ASP A 383 19.24 -18.67 1.36
CA ASP A 383 19.83 -20.01 1.36
C ASP A 383 19.19 -20.91 0.30
N TYR A 384 17.88 -20.78 0.12
CA TYR A 384 17.16 -21.46 -0.96
C TYR A 384 17.68 -21.05 -2.35
N LEU A 385 17.91 -19.76 -2.59
CA LEU A 385 18.46 -19.30 -3.86
C LEU A 385 19.88 -19.80 -4.12
N GLY A 386 20.72 -19.94 -3.09
CA GLY A 386 22.08 -20.47 -3.19
C GLY A 386 23.14 -19.54 -2.61
N GLN A 387 24.40 -19.82 -2.91
CA GLN A 387 25.51 -19.02 -2.37
C GLN A 387 25.59 -17.66 -3.05
N ILE A 388 25.39 -16.61 -2.24
CA ILE A 388 25.46 -15.21 -2.67
C ILE A 388 26.44 -14.48 -1.76
N GLU A 389 27.46 -13.86 -2.36
CA GLU A 389 28.43 -13.03 -1.64
C GLU A 389 28.26 -11.57 -2.07
N GLU A 390 28.19 -10.68 -1.09
CA GLU A 390 27.99 -9.25 -1.31
C GLU A 390 29.26 -8.46 -1.07
N VAL A 391 29.49 -7.45 -1.94
CA VAL A 391 30.51 -6.41 -1.70
C VAL A 391 29.83 -5.25 -0.99
N LYS A 392 30.24 -4.97 0.22
CA LYS A 392 29.70 -3.86 1.02
C LYS A 392 30.27 -2.53 0.53
N ASN A 393 29.40 -1.51 0.43
CA ASN A 393 29.76 -0.14 0.06
C ASN A 393 30.57 -0.04 -1.26
N PRO A 394 30.12 -0.66 -2.36
CA PRO A 394 30.82 -0.57 -3.61
C PRO A 394 30.80 0.87 -4.13
N SER A 395 31.88 1.30 -4.77
CA SER A 395 31.90 2.56 -5.54
C SER A 395 31.28 2.29 -6.90
N LEU A 396 29.97 2.48 -7.02
CA LEU A 396 29.20 2.22 -8.22
C LEU A 396 29.18 3.42 -9.17
N ASN A 397 29.16 3.12 -10.47
CA ASN A 397 28.76 4.09 -11.48
C ASN A 397 27.27 4.44 -11.26
N PRO A 398 26.86 5.73 -11.31
CA PRO A 398 25.46 6.14 -11.10
C PRO A 398 24.48 5.57 -12.15
N ALA A 399 24.97 5.13 -13.31
CA ALA A 399 24.17 4.38 -14.27
C ALA A 399 24.23 2.88 -13.96
N VAL A 400 23.10 2.20 -14.08
CA VAL A 400 22.96 0.75 -13.92
C VAL A 400 22.45 0.17 -15.24
N LEU A 401 23.03 -0.91 -15.71
CA LEU A 401 22.54 -1.65 -16.86
C LEU A 401 21.60 -2.76 -16.36
N ILE A 402 20.33 -2.71 -16.75
CA ILE A 402 19.31 -3.70 -16.39
C ILE A 402 18.71 -4.28 -17.67
N GLY A 403 18.95 -5.54 -17.97
CA GLY A 403 18.45 -6.17 -19.20
C GLY A 403 18.86 -5.42 -20.49
N GLY A 404 20.02 -4.77 -20.46
CA GLY A 404 20.53 -3.95 -21.58
C GLY A 404 20.02 -2.50 -21.62
N GLU A 405 19.10 -2.10 -20.75
CA GLU A 405 18.69 -0.70 -20.58
C GLU A 405 19.64 0.03 -19.61
N ARG A 406 20.03 1.25 -19.98
CA ARG A 406 20.83 2.11 -19.11
C ARG A 406 19.93 2.94 -18.21
N VAL A 407 19.82 2.54 -16.95
CA VAL A 407 18.91 3.10 -15.94
C VAL A 407 19.67 3.97 -14.97
N PHE A 408 19.09 5.11 -14.60
CA PHE A 408 19.64 6.03 -13.61
C PHE A 408 18.79 6.02 -12.33
N TYR A 409 19.29 6.64 -11.28
CA TYR A 409 18.61 6.80 -9.98
C TYR A 409 18.29 5.46 -9.29
N VAL A 410 19.07 4.44 -9.56
CA VAL A 410 18.98 3.15 -8.87
C VAL A 410 19.83 3.20 -7.60
N THR A 411 19.22 2.87 -6.48
CA THR A 411 19.94 2.69 -5.22
C THR A 411 20.27 1.21 -5.08
N CYS A 412 21.55 0.88 -5.13
CA CYS A 412 22.07 -0.47 -4.90
C CYS A 412 23.07 -0.40 -3.76
N PRO A 413 22.67 -0.79 -2.55
CA PRO A 413 23.57 -0.71 -1.38
C PRO A 413 24.73 -1.70 -1.43
N ASN A 414 24.51 -2.86 -2.07
CA ASN A 414 25.48 -3.92 -2.19
C ASN A 414 25.60 -4.37 -3.65
N ALA A 415 26.82 -4.61 -4.09
CA ALA A 415 27.08 -5.37 -5.32
C ALA A 415 27.27 -6.85 -4.95
N LEU A 416 27.20 -7.72 -5.96
CA LEU A 416 27.38 -9.15 -5.80
C LEU A 416 28.80 -9.55 -6.26
N ALA A 417 29.61 -10.05 -5.33
CA ALA A 417 30.90 -10.67 -5.63
C ALA A 417 30.71 -12.09 -6.19
N ARG A 418 29.63 -12.76 -5.75
CA ARG A 418 29.25 -14.08 -6.23
C ARG A 418 27.75 -14.15 -6.41
N ILE A 419 27.30 -14.72 -7.52
CA ILE A 419 25.92 -15.11 -7.77
C ILE A 419 25.77 -16.63 -7.66
N PRO A 420 24.56 -17.18 -7.44
CA PRO A 420 24.32 -18.61 -7.35
C PRO A 420 24.88 -19.39 -8.55
N ASP A 421 25.29 -20.62 -8.32
CA ASP A 421 25.75 -21.49 -9.39
C ASP A 421 24.62 -21.73 -10.42
N GLY A 422 24.93 -21.55 -11.69
CA GLY A 422 23.96 -21.63 -12.79
C GLY A 422 23.15 -20.36 -13.04
N ALA A 423 23.33 -19.32 -12.22
CA ALA A 423 22.71 -18.02 -12.47
C ALA A 423 23.49 -17.19 -13.51
N GLU A 424 22.77 -16.31 -14.20
CA GLU A 424 23.31 -15.36 -15.17
C GLU A 424 23.16 -13.93 -14.64
N ALA A 425 24.19 -13.10 -14.77
CA ALA A 425 24.11 -11.68 -14.48
C ALA A 425 23.19 -11.00 -15.51
N PHE A 426 22.15 -10.29 -15.05
CA PHE A 426 21.28 -9.51 -15.91
C PHE A 426 21.32 -8.00 -15.59
N ALA A 427 21.89 -7.63 -14.45
CA ALA A 427 22.10 -6.24 -14.06
C ALA A 427 23.55 -6.04 -13.59
N THR A 428 24.17 -4.95 -14.07
CA THR A 428 25.54 -4.56 -13.71
C THR A 428 25.58 -3.05 -13.46
N ASP A 429 26.63 -2.57 -12.80
CA ASP A 429 26.90 -1.14 -12.80
C ASP A 429 27.28 -0.65 -14.22
N GLY A 430 27.27 0.68 -14.44
CA GLY A 430 27.42 1.25 -15.77
C GLY A 430 28.76 0.95 -16.46
N ASP A 431 29.77 0.55 -15.69
CA ASP A 431 31.09 0.18 -16.20
C ASP A 431 31.26 -1.34 -16.33
N GLY A 432 30.24 -2.13 -15.98
CA GLY A 432 30.29 -3.59 -15.98
C GLY A 432 31.23 -4.21 -14.95
N LYS A 433 31.66 -3.42 -13.98
CA LYS A 433 32.61 -3.86 -12.94
C LYS A 433 31.95 -4.70 -11.85
N TYR A 434 30.71 -4.38 -11.50
CA TYR A 434 29.97 -5.04 -10.46
C TYR A 434 28.69 -5.67 -10.98
N THR A 435 28.42 -6.91 -10.59
CA THR A 435 27.10 -7.52 -10.77
C THR A 435 26.15 -6.97 -9.70
N LEU A 436 24.97 -6.53 -10.11
CA LEU A 436 23.94 -5.95 -9.25
C LEU A 436 22.67 -6.80 -9.21
N GLY A 437 22.53 -7.73 -10.14
CA GLY A 437 21.40 -8.64 -10.21
C GLY A 437 21.65 -9.85 -11.08
N PHE A 438 20.91 -10.92 -10.80
CA PHE A 438 21.00 -12.17 -11.55
C PHE A 438 19.61 -12.71 -11.89
N LYS A 439 19.58 -13.59 -12.90
CA LYS A 439 18.43 -14.44 -13.22
C LYS A 439 18.84 -15.90 -13.20
N MET A 440 17.92 -16.79 -12.86
CA MET A 440 18.13 -18.22 -12.86
C MET A 440 16.82 -19.00 -12.91
N ASP A 441 16.87 -20.19 -13.45
CA ASP A 441 15.84 -21.19 -13.21
C ASP A 441 16.06 -21.85 -11.85
N LYS A 442 15.02 -22.01 -11.06
CA LYS A 442 15.10 -22.60 -9.72
C LYS A 442 13.84 -23.41 -9.43
N GLY A 443 13.99 -24.65 -8.96
CA GLY A 443 12.86 -25.55 -8.84
C GLY A 443 12.18 -25.73 -10.20
N LYS A 444 10.87 -25.47 -10.27
CA LYS A 444 10.12 -25.44 -11.53
C LYS A 444 9.88 -24.00 -12.04
N GLY A 445 10.33 -23.00 -11.31
CA GLY A 445 10.12 -21.58 -11.59
C GLY A 445 11.36 -20.85 -12.10
N LYS A 446 11.25 -19.54 -12.23
CA LYS A 446 12.33 -18.64 -12.64
C LYS A 446 12.42 -17.48 -11.65
N VAL A 447 13.64 -17.08 -11.34
CA VAL A 447 13.94 -15.99 -10.40
C VAL A 447 14.72 -14.91 -11.12
N TYR A 448 14.29 -13.67 -10.95
CA TYR A 448 15.08 -12.48 -11.14
C TYR A 448 15.34 -11.83 -9.77
N TYR A 449 16.55 -11.43 -9.52
CA TYR A 449 16.94 -10.66 -8.34
C TYR A 449 17.73 -9.42 -8.74
N LEU A 450 17.29 -8.25 -8.30
CA LEU A 450 18.03 -7.00 -8.40
C LEU A 450 18.32 -6.48 -6.99
N GLY A 451 19.60 -6.40 -6.61
CA GLY A 451 20.05 -5.86 -5.32
C GLY A 451 19.87 -4.34 -5.20
N GLY A 452 18.79 -3.81 -5.76
CA GLY A 452 18.51 -2.38 -5.79
C GLY A 452 17.06 -2.04 -6.10
N HIS A 453 16.76 -0.76 -6.01
CA HIS A 453 15.48 -0.17 -6.38
C HIS A 453 15.69 1.27 -6.84
N TRP A 454 14.75 1.83 -7.56
CA TRP A 454 14.72 3.24 -7.92
C TRP A 454 13.75 4.02 -7.04
N ARG A 455 13.97 5.33 -6.91
CA ARG A 455 13.15 6.22 -6.07
C ARG A 455 12.18 7.09 -6.86
N THR A 456 12.41 7.18 -8.14
CA THR A 456 11.57 7.93 -9.09
C THR A 456 11.36 7.05 -10.29
N THR A 457 10.23 7.20 -10.97
CA THR A 457 9.94 6.42 -12.17
C THR A 457 10.16 7.27 -13.40
N ASP A 458 10.90 6.72 -14.36
CA ASP A 458 11.05 7.25 -15.71
C ASP A 458 10.79 6.17 -16.78
N ALA A 459 10.67 6.58 -18.03
CA ALA A 459 10.32 5.68 -19.11
C ALA A 459 11.37 4.55 -19.33
N VAL A 460 12.63 4.76 -18.98
CA VAL A 460 13.69 3.73 -19.12
C VAL A 460 13.53 2.66 -18.04
N GLN A 461 13.21 3.09 -16.81
CA GLN A 461 12.94 2.17 -15.70
C GLN A 461 11.71 1.31 -15.98
N VAL A 462 10.65 1.91 -16.55
CA VAL A 462 9.44 1.18 -16.97
C VAL A 462 9.80 0.14 -18.03
N ARG A 463 10.56 0.51 -19.09
CA ARG A 463 10.99 -0.45 -20.12
C ARG A 463 11.84 -1.58 -19.57
N ALA A 464 12.76 -1.29 -18.64
CA ALA A 464 13.57 -2.32 -17.98
C ALA A 464 12.70 -3.31 -17.19
N LEU A 465 11.70 -2.81 -16.47
CA LEU A 465 10.72 -3.64 -15.76
C LEU A 465 9.89 -4.49 -16.75
N GLU A 466 9.37 -3.88 -17.81
CA GLU A 466 8.56 -4.58 -18.81
C GLU A 466 9.30 -5.74 -19.51
N LYS A 467 10.61 -5.58 -19.75
CA LYS A 467 11.44 -6.68 -20.29
C LYS A 467 11.51 -7.86 -19.33
N VAL A 468 11.71 -7.60 -18.04
CA VAL A 468 11.72 -8.67 -17.03
C VAL A 468 10.37 -9.34 -16.94
N LEU A 469 9.28 -8.56 -16.90
CA LEU A 469 7.93 -9.10 -16.82
C LEU A 469 7.55 -9.94 -18.04
N ALA A 470 7.94 -9.53 -19.24
CA ALA A 470 7.74 -10.32 -20.45
C ALA A 470 8.49 -11.67 -20.40
N ASP A 471 9.74 -11.69 -19.91
CA ASP A 471 10.51 -12.93 -19.75
C ASP A 471 9.95 -13.84 -18.64
N LEU A 472 9.27 -13.26 -17.64
CA LEU A 472 8.52 -13.99 -16.62
C LEU A 472 7.12 -14.43 -17.07
N GLY A 473 6.75 -14.17 -18.32
CA GLY A 473 5.48 -14.62 -18.89
C GLY A 473 4.26 -13.77 -18.49
N ALA A 474 4.46 -12.54 -18.03
CA ALA A 474 3.34 -11.65 -17.76
C ALA A 474 2.60 -11.29 -19.06
N GLU A 475 1.27 -11.34 -19.03
CA GLU A 475 0.46 -10.90 -20.15
C GLU A 475 0.09 -9.41 -20.01
N PRO A 476 0.24 -8.58 -21.06
CA PRO A 476 -0.19 -7.19 -21.03
C PRO A 476 -1.69 -7.07 -20.74
N CYS A 477 -2.09 -6.02 -20.03
CA CYS A 477 -3.50 -5.69 -19.84
C CYS A 477 -3.96 -4.63 -20.84
N VAL A 478 -3.19 -3.54 -20.96
CA VAL A 478 -3.43 -2.46 -21.91
C VAL A 478 -2.12 -2.00 -22.53
N GLU A 479 -2.04 -2.05 -23.84
CA GLU A 479 -0.95 -1.44 -24.57
C GLU A 479 -1.33 -0.02 -24.99
N HIS A 480 -0.49 0.94 -24.71
CA HIS A 480 -0.64 2.33 -25.12
C HIS A 480 0.69 2.91 -25.60
N SER A 481 0.65 3.75 -26.65
CA SER A 481 1.85 4.30 -27.28
C SER A 481 2.42 5.52 -26.56
N ASN A 482 1.65 6.14 -25.65
CA ASN A 482 2.04 7.35 -24.94
C ASN A 482 2.25 7.07 -23.44
N PRO A 483 3.48 7.21 -22.93
CA PRO A 483 3.79 6.95 -21.51
C PRO A 483 3.13 7.95 -20.53
N SER A 484 2.55 9.04 -21.04
CA SER A 484 1.77 10.02 -20.25
C SER A 484 0.29 9.68 -20.16
N VAL A 485 -0.14 8.58 -20.78
CA VAL A 485 -1.50 8.02 -20.63
C VAL A 485 -1.42 6.81 -19.73
N TYR A 486 -2.29 6.76 -18.73
CA TYR A 486 -2.40 5.62 -17.82
C TYR A 486 -3.70 4.88 -18.08
N ALA A 487 -3.76 3.61 -17.67
CA ALA A 487 -4.92 2.79 -17.96
C ALA A 487 -5.23 1.83 -16.82
N THR A 488 -6.53 1.61 -16.57
CA THR A 488 -7.01 0.50 -15.75
C THR A 488 -8.17 -0.21 -16.45
N VAL A 489 -8.30 -1.50 -16.23
CA VAL A 489 -9.40 -2.31 -16.77
C VAL A 489 -10.15 -2.97 -15.64
N LEU A 490 -11.45 -2.78 -15.62
CA LEU A 490 -12.39 -3.50 -14.75
C LEU A 490 -13.15 -4.53 -15.58
N SER A 491 -13.41 -5.71 -15.03
CA SER A 491 -14.20 -6.75 -15.69
C SER A 491 -14.96 -7.61 -14.69
N ASP A 492 -16.12 -8.14 -15.15
CA ASP A 492 -16.89 -9.20 -14.49
C ASP A 492 -16.62 -10.60 -15.10
N GLY A 493 -15.63 -10.68 -16.01
CA GLY A 493 -15.30 -11.88 -16.77
C GLY A 493 -16.02 -12.00 -18.12
N THR A 494 -17.09 -11.26 -18.35
CA THR A 494 -17.87 -11.27 -19.61
C THR A 494 -17.76 -9.99 -20.40
N GLN A 495 -17.72 -8.88 -19.72
CA GLN A 495 -17.58 -7.54 -20.27
C GLN A 495 -16.50 -6.75 -19.54
N GLY A 496 -15.96 -5.74 -20.17
CA GLY A 496 -14.92 -4.90 -19.61
C GLY A 496 -15.18 -3.41 -19.70
N ALA A 497 -14.54 -2.68 -18.82
CA ALA A 497 -14.47 -1.23 -18.82
C ALA A 497 -13.01 -0.78 -18.77
N LEU A 498 -12.59 -0.05 -19.77
CA LEU A 498 -11.31 0.63 -19.80
C LEU A 498 -11.48 2.06 -19.30
N PHE A 499 -10.63 2.45 -18.36
CA PHE A 499 -10.44 3.82 -17.93
C PHE A 499 -9.08 4.30 -18.42
N LEU A 500 -9.10 5.21 -19.41
CA LEU A 500 -7.89 5.90 -19.88
C LEU A 500 -7.76 7.23 -19.15
N ILE A 501 -6.59 7.48 -18.62
CA ILE A 501 -6.36 8.53 -17.63
C ILE A 501 -5.31 9.50 -18.15
N ASN A 502 -5.66 10.78 -18.25
CA ASN A 502 -4.75 11.88 -18.46
C ASN A 502 -4.65 12.72 -17.18
N LEU A 503 -3.53 12.63 -16.45
CA LEU A 503 -3.28 13.38 -15.23
C LEU A 503 -2.66 14.77 -15.50
N TYR A 504 -2.42 15.12 -16.75
CA TYR A 504 -1.76 16.36 -17.14
C TYR A 504 -2.73 17.44 -17.56
N THR A 505 -2.28 18.68 -17.53
CA THR A 505 -3.03 19.87 -17.96
C THR A 505 -3.02 20.07 -19.48
N GLY A 506 -2.23 19.30 -20.21
CA GLY A 506 -2.22 19.23 -21.68
C GLY A 506 -3.06 18.05 -22.19
N ALA A 507 -3.59 18.18 -23.42
CA ALA A 507 -4.23 17.05 -24.09
C ALA A 507 -3.18 15.95 -24.39
N GLN A 508 -3.60 14.69 -24.33
CA GLN A 508 -2.79 13.52 -24.63
C GLN A 508 -3.45 12.70 -25.75
N GLU A 509 -2.65 12.01 -26.52
CA GLU A 509 -3.11 11.10 -27.58
C GLU A 509 -2.34 9.79 -27.50
N SER A 510 -3.00 8.68 -27.79
CA SER A 510 -2.37 7.35 -27.75
C SER A 510 -3.09 6.38 -28.66
N GLU A 511 -2.33 5.49 -29.30
CA GLU A 511 -2.86 4.23 -29.85
C GLU A 511 -3.09 3.28 -28.67
N VAL A 512 -4.24 2.62 -28.64
CA VAL A 512 -4.64 1.79 -27.50
C VAL A 512 -5.14 0.43 -27.96
N LYS A 513 -4.65 -0.61 -27.29
CA LYS A 513 -5.12 -2.00 -27.41
C LYS A 513 -5.40 -2.57 -26.03
N VAL A 514 -6.46 -3.34 -25.90
CA VAL A 514 -6.84 -4.03 -24.66
C VAL A 514 -6.76 -5.53 -24.86
N HIS A 515 -6.06 -6.21 -23.96
CA HIS A 515 -6.02 -7.67 -23.91
C HIS A 515 -7.12 -8.16 -22.99
N PHE A 516 -8.05 -8.92 -23.52
CA PHE A 516 -9.21 -9.37 -22.77
C PHE A 516 -9.70 -10.74 -23.23
N ASN A 517 -9.78 -11.70 -22.31
CA ASN A 517 -10.24 -13.08 -22.56
C ASN A 517 -9.49 -13.77 -23.73
N GLY A 518 -8.18 -13.57 -23.83
CA GLY A 518 -7.33 -14.14 -24.88
C GLY A 518 -7.44 -13.43 -26.24
N GLU A 519 -8.21 -12.35 -26.33
CA GLU A 519 -8.36 -11.54 -27.53
C GLU A 519 -7.71 -10.16 -27.36
N ILE A 520 -7.20 -9.60 -28.47
CA ILE A 520 -6.72 -8.23 -28.52
C ILE A 520 -7.78 -7.35 -29.17
N LYS A 521 -8.32 -6.40 -28.43
CA LYS A 521 -9.26 -5.39 -28.93
C LYS A 521 -8.50 -4.13 -29.29
N GLU A 522 -8.36 -3.85 -30.57
CA GLU A 522 -7.76 -2.61 -31.08
C GLU A 522 -8.76 -1.47 -31.00
N LEU A 523 -8.49 -0.49 -30.14
CA LEU A 523 -9.33 0.71 -29.98
C LEU A 523 -8.85 1.86 -30.85
N GLY A 524 -7.64 1.74 -31.45
CA GLY A 524 -7.04 2.73 -32.35
C GLY A 524 -6.59 4.00 -31.62
N HIS A 525 -6.61 5.09 -32.37
CA HIS A 525 -6.17 6.40 -31.90
C HIS A 525 -7.20 7.06 -30.99
N ILE A 526 -6.79 7.36 -29.76
CA ILE A 526 -7.66 7.99 -28.75
C ILE A 526 -7.04 9.30 -28.28
N ARG A 527 -7.84 10.36 -28.32
CA ARG A 527 -7.49 11.66 -27.75
C ARG A 527 -8.19 11.87 -26.41
N LEU A 528 -7.40 12.32 -25.42
CA LEU A 528 -7.84 12.70 -24.09
C LEU A 528 -7.68 14.22 -23.91
N LYS A 529 -8.72 14.86 -23.40
CA LYS A 529 -8.65 16.28 -22.99
C LYS A 529 -7.74 16.44 -21.75
N PRO A 530 -7.34 17.67 -21.43
CA PRO A 530 -6.69 17.96 -20.14
C PRO A 530 -7.48 17.37 -18.97
N SER A 531 -6.80 16.71 -18.05
CA SER A 531 -7.39 16.11 -16.83
C SER A 531 -8.57 15.16 -17.08
N GLU A 532 -8.65 14.55 -18.27
CA GLU A 532 -9.75 13.63 -18.61
C GLU A 532 -9.45 12.22 -18.13
N VAL A 533 -10.47 11.60 -17.53
CA VAL A 533 -10.59 10.15 -17.41
C VAL A 533 -11.67 9.68 -18.34
N LYS A 534 -11.30 8.95 -19.39
CA LYS A 534 -12.19 8.46 -20.42
C LYS A 534 -12.60 7.03 -20.12
N PHE A 535 -13.91 6.81 -20.06
CA PHE A 535 -14.51 5.49 -19.87
C PHE A 535 -14.89 4.90 -21.23
N ILE A 536 -14.52 3.64 -21.46
CA ILE A 536 -14.84 2.87 -22.67
C ILE A 536 -15.29 1.48 -22.24
N ARG A 537 -16.55 1.14 -22.55
CA ARG A 537 -17.08 -0.23 -22.35
C ARG A 537 -16.79 -1.09 -23.57
N PHE A 538 -16.44 -2.35 -23.36
CA PHE A 538 -16.13 -3.29 -24.45
C PHE A 538 -16.53 -4.72 -24.11
#